data_2898b8d8469228ad73e7c839b2b98404
#
_entry.id   2898b8d8469228ad73e7c839b2b98404
#
_cell.length_a   1.000
_cell.length_b   1.000
_cell.length_c   1.000
_cell.angle_alpha   90.00
_cell.angle_beta   90.00
_cell.angle_gamma   90.00
#
_symmetry.space_group_name_H-M   'P 1'
#
loop_
_entity.id
_entity.type
_entity.pdbx_description
1 polymer ?
#
loop_
_entity_poly.entity_id
_entity_poly.type
_entity_poly.pdbx_seq_one_letter_code
_entity_poly.pdbx_strand_id
1 'polypeptide(L)'
;LLLISYIIIHRNTNRIKRYKMETADLIGRLQQSVEKNEALILSRKKAVHTITHELRTPLTAITGYAGLMDKEHDADKTGMYIQNIRQSSDRMRKMLNTLLDFFRLDNGKEQPNVSPCRISAIAHILETEFMPIAMNKGLSLTVDNNAEAVVLTDKERVLQIGNNLLSNAIKFTENGGVSL
;
A
#
# COMPACT_ATOMS: atom_id res chain seq x y z
N LEU A 1 37.86 -15.32 -58.25
CA LEU A 1 36.47 -15.74 -58.05
C LEU A 1 36.32 -16.46 -56.70
N LEU A 2 37.08 -17.51 -56.37
CA LEU A 2 36.95 -18.30 -55.13
C LEU A 2 37.19 -17.47 -53.85
N LEU A 3 38.14 -16.54 -53.84
CA LEU A 3 38.40 -15.68 -52.70
C LEU A 3 37.25 -14.69 -52.40
N ILE A 4 36.64 -14.15 -53.42
CA ILE A 4 35.49 -13.22 -53.31
C ILE A 4 34.27 -13.98 -52.77
N SER A 5 33.98 -15.19 -53.30
CA SER A 5 32.93 -16.04 -52.78
C SER A 5 33.12 -16.37 -51.28
N TYR A 6 34.33 -16.71 -50.86
CA TYR A 6 34.68 -17.01 -49.49
C TYR A 6 34.41 -15.81 -48.56
N ILE A 7 34.84 -14.61 -48.98
CA ILE A 7 34.62 -13.37 -48.20
C ILE A 7 33.12 -13.09 -48.04
N ILE A 8 32.33 -13.22 -49.12
CA ILE A 8 30.89 -12.98 -49.08
C ILE A 8 30.20 -13.97 -48.15
N ILE A 9 30.52 -15.27 -48.28
CA ILE A 9 29.93 -16.31 -47.41
C ILE A 9 30.32 -16.06 -45.95
N HIS A 10 31.57 -15.72 -45.66
CA HIS A 10 32.01 -15.45 -44.30
C HIS A 10 31.30 -14.22 -43.69
N ARG A 11 31.16 -13.12 -44.44
CA ARG A 11 30.39 -11.95 -43.99
C ARG A 11 28.95 -12.26 -43.75
N ASN A 12 28.29 -13.03 -44.63
CA ASN A 12 26.91 -13.40 -44.46
C ASN A 12 26.69 -14.30 -43.24
N THR A 13 27.59 -15.26 -43.03
CA THR A 13 27.52 -16.13 -41.84
C THR A 13 27.65 -15.34 -40.54
N ASN A 14 28.58 -14.37 -40.49
CA ASN A 14 28.77 -13.53 -39.31
C ASN A 14 27.56 -12.59 -39.09
N ARG A 15 26.93 -12.05 -40.16
CA ARG A 15 25.70 -11.30 -40.05
C ARG A 15 24.55 -12.15 -39.51
N ILE A 16 24.39 -13.38 -40.01
CA ILE A 16 23.33 -14.29 -39.54
C ILE A 16 23.54 -14.65 -38.07
N LYS A 17 24.80 -14.90 -37.64
CA LYS A 17 25.13 -15.15 -36.24
C LYS A 17 24.74 -13.96 -35.37
N ARG A 18 25.07 -12.73 -35.80
CA ARG A 18 24.74 -11.51 -35.08
C ARG A 18 23.23 -11.33 -34.95
N TYR A 19 22.46 -11.48 -36.02
CA TYR A 19 21.00 -11.40 -35.98
C TYR A 19 20.36 -12.46 -35.06
N LYS A 20 20.89 -13.68 -35.08
CA LYS A 20 20.44 -14.75 -34.16
C LYS A 20 20.67 -14.39 -32.69
N MET A 21 21.82 -13.76 -32.38
CA MET A 21 22.08 -13.33 -31.00
C MET A 21 21.20 -12.15 -30.59
N GLU A 22 21.02 -11.16 -31.47
CA GLU A 22 20.13 -10.02 -31.22
C GLU A 22 18.67 -10.45 -31.01
N THR A 23 18.19 -11.37 -31.85
CA THR A 23 16.82 -11.91 -31.70
C THR A 23 16.66 -12.76 -30.44
N ALA A 24 17.66 -13.55 -30.06
CA ALA A 24 17.62 -14.32 -28.81
C ALA A 24 17.59 -13.41 -27.57
N ASP A 25 18.39 -12.34 -27.55
CA ASP A 25 18.37 -11.33 -26.48
C ASP A 25 17.01 -10.63 -26.38
N LEU A 26 16.44 -10.24 -27.53
CA LEU A 26 15.12 -9.61 -27.58
C LEU A 26 14.02 -10.55 -27.09
N ILE A 27 14.05 -11.80 -27.47
CA ILE A 27 13.09 -12.82 -26.99
C ILE A 27 13.23 -12.99 -25.48
N GLY A 28 14.46 -13.07 -24.95
CA GLY A 28 14.69 -13.17 -23.51
C GLY A 28 14.13 -11.98 -22.73
N ARG A 29 14.35 -10.76 -23.21
CA ARG A 29 13.79 -9.54 -22.59
C ARG A 29 12.26 -9.52 -22.66
N LEU A 30 11.68 -9.96 -23.77
CA LEU A 30 10.24 -10.05 -23.93
C LEU A 30 9.62 -11.07 -22.95
N GLN A 31 10.23 -12.24 -22.83
CA GLN A 31 9.80 -13.27 -21.87
C GLN A 31 9.82 -12.73 -20.44
N GLN A 32 10.93 -12.09 -20.03
CA GLN A 32 11.05 -11.48 -18.71
C GLN A 32 9.98 -10.40 -18.47
N SER A 33 9.66 -9.59 -19.49
CA SER A 33 8.60 -8.58 -19.40
C SER A 33 7.22 -9.22 -19.26
N VAL A 34 6.94 -10.31 -19.98
CA VAL A 34 5.69 -11.07 -19.89
C VAL A 34 5.53 -11.66 -18.49
N GLU A 35 6.54 -12.34 -17.96
CA GLU A 35 6.52 -12.92 -16.61
C GLU A 35 6.28 -11.85 -15.54
N LYS A 36 6.95 -10.70 -15.66
CA LYS A 36 6.73 -9.58 -14.75
C LYS A 36 5.29 -9.05 -14.80
N ASN A 37 4.73 -8.93 -16.01
CA ASN A 37 3.35 -8.48 -16.19
C ASN A 37 2.34 -9.49 -15.62
N GLU A 38 2.55 -10.78 -15.82
CA GLU A 38 1.71 -11.84 -15.26
C GLU A 38 1.74 -11.82 -13.72
N ALA A 39 2.91 -11.65 -13.13
CA ALA A 39 3.06 -11.53 -11.68
C ALA A 39 2.30 -10.30 -11.12
N LEU A 40 2.36 -9.15 -11.83
CA LEU A 40 1.63 -7.94 -11.47
C LEU A 40 0.10 -8.16 -11.56
N ILE A 41 -0.37 -8.78 -12.64
CA ILE A 41 -1.80 -9.09 -12.82
C ILE A 41 -2.30 -10.01 -11.70
N LEU A 42 -1.52 -11.03 -11.35
CA LEU A 42 -1.86 -11.96 -10.26
C LEU A 42 -1.91 -11.23 -8.90
N SER A 43 -0.95 -10.36 -8.64
CA SER A 43 -0.92 -9.54 -7.42
C SER A 43 -2.15 -8.64 -7.33
N ARG A 44 -2.51 -7.96 -8.42
CA ARG A 44 -3.72 -7.13 -8.50
C ARG A 44 -5.00 -7.93 -8.24
N LYS A 45 -5.13 -9.11 -8.85
CA LYS A 45 -6.29 -9.99 -8.64
C LYS A 45 -6.41 -10.41 -7.18
N LYS A 46 -5.30 -10.77 -6.53
CA LYS A 46 -5.28 -11.13 -5.11
C LYS A 46 -5.70 -9.94 -4.23
N ALA A 47 -5.16 -8.75 -4.47
CA ALA A 47 -5.52 -7.55 -3.71
C ALA A 47 -7.02 -7.23 -3.81
N VAL A 48 -7.59 -7.23 -5.03
CA VAL A 48 -9.02 -6.99 -5.25
C VAL A 48 -9.87 -8.07 -4.55
N HIS A 49 -9.48 -9.33 -4.65
CA HIS A 49 -10.20 -10.43 -3.98
C HIS A 49 -10.21 -10.26 -2.46
N THR A 50 -9.06 -10.01 -1.86
CA THR A 50 -8.93 -9.80 -0.41
C THR A 50 -9.79 -8.62 0.06
N ILE A 51 -9.70 -7.48 -0.62
CA ILE A 51 -10.47 -6.28 -0.26
C ILE A 51 -11.97 -6.52 -0.42
N THR A 52 -12.40 -7.21 -1.49
CA THR A 52 -13.82 -7.55 -1.70
C THR A 52 -14.34 -8.41 -0.55
N HIS A 53 -13.54 -9.34 -0.07
CA HIS A 53 -13.90 -10.19 1.05
C HIS A 53 -13.97 -9.39 2.37
N GLU A 54 -13.00 -8.52 2.59
CA GLU A 54 -12.96 -7.66 3.78
C GLU A 54 -14.06 -6.60 3.81
N LEU A 55 -14.50 -6.09 2.65
CA LEU A 55 -15.63 -5.17 2.54
C LEU A 55 -16.98 -5.85 2.83
N ARG A 56 -17.11 -7.14 2.57
CA ARG A 56 -18.35 -7.88 2.83
C ARG A 56 -18.71 -7.90 4.30
N THR A 57 -17.74 -8.06 5.19
CA THR A 57 -17.96 -8.14 6.64
C THR A 57 -18.60 -6.86 7.21
N PRO A 58 -18.02 -5.65 7.02
CA PRO A 58 -18.67 -4.43 7.51
C PRO A 58 -20.00 -4.15 6.83
N LEU A 59 -20.17 -4.51 5.55
CA LEU A 59 -21.44 -4.36 4.85
C LEU A 59 -22.53 -5.25 5.47
N THR A 60 -22.21 -6.50 5.78
CA THR A 60 -23.14 -7.41 6.48
C THR A 60 -23.48 -6.88 7.86
N ALA A 61 -22.55 -6.30 8.59
CA ALA A 61 -22.82 -5.69 9.88
C ALA A 61 -23.78 -4.49 9.75
N ILE A 62 -23.53 -3.59 8.79
CA ILE A 62 -24.41 -2.43 8.52
C ILE A 62 -25.83 -2.90 8.21
N THR A 63 -26.00 -3.83 7.27
CA THR A 63 -27.31 -4.34 6.88
C THR A 63 -28.01 -5.09 8.02
N GLY A 64 -27.24 -5.86 8.81
CA GLY A 64 -27.77 -6.56 9.97
C GLY A 64 -28.29 -5.61 11.05
N TYR A 65 -27.50 -4.61 11.45
CA TYR A 65 -27.92 -3.64 12.46
C TYR A 65 -29.06 -2.75 11.96
N ALA A 66 -29.05 -2.34 10.70
CA ALA A 66 -30.17 -1.60 10.10
C ALA A 66 -31.48 -2.42 10.14
N GLY A 67 -31.43 -3.71 9.82
CA GLY A 67 -32.62 -4.58 9.89
C GLY A 67 -33.09 -4.86 11.34
N LEU A 68 -32.19 -4.79 12.33
CA LEU A 68 -32.57 -4.89 13.73
C LEU A 68 -33.25 -3.59 14.23
N MET A 69 -32.82 -2.42 13.76
CA MET A 69 -33.43 -1.13 14.11
C MET A 69 -34.90 -1.05 13.71
N ASP A 70 -35.33 -1.65 12.62
CA ASP A 70 -36.70 -1.67 12.16
C ASP A 70 -37.65 -2.37 13.17
N LYS A 71 -37.12 -3.21 14.03
CA LYS A 71 -37.88 -4.03 14.99
C LYS A 71 -37.64 -3.63 16.45
N GLU A 72 -36.71 -2.72 16.70
CA GLU A 72 -36.31 -2.33 18.05
C GLU A 72 -37.03 -1.06 18.50
N HIS A 73 -37.54 -1.06 19.72
CA HIS A 73 -38.24 0.08 20.34
C HIS A 73 -37.47 0.64 21.55
N ASP A 74 -36.34 0.01 21.88
CA ASP A 74 -35.44 0.42 22.96
C ASP A 74 -34.43 1.44 22.45
N ALA A 75 -34.44 2.64 23.04
CA ALA A 75 -33.57 3.75 22.64
C ALA A 75 -32.09 3.44 22.86
N ASP A 76 -31.73 2.73 23.94
CA ASP A 76 -30.34 2.39 24.26
C ASP A 76 -29.78 1.40 23.24
N LYS A 77 -30.54 0.39 22.85
CA LYS A 77 -30.16 -0.56 21.82
C LYS A 77 -30.08 0.10 20.45
N THR A 78 -30.99 0.98 20.13
CA THR A 78 -30.96 1.76 18.90
C THR A 78 -29.69 2.60 18.82
N GLY A 79 -29.29 3.27 19.91
CA GLY A 79 -28.03 3.98 20.03
C GLY A 79 -26.79 3.10 19.74
N MET A 80 -26.78 1.90 20.33
CA MET A 80 -25.72 0.92 20.08
C MET A 80 -25.67 0.46 18.61
N TYR A 81 -26.80 0.22 17.97
CA TYR A 81 -26.85 -0.18 16.56
C TYR A 81 -26.32 0.95 15.64
N ILE A 82 -26.71 2.19 15.89
CA ILE A 82 -26.19 3.36 15.16
C ILE A 82 -24.67 3.47 15.29
N GLN A 83 -24.13 3.27 16.51
CA GLN A 83 -22.69 3.30 16.73
C GLN A 83 -21.95 2.20 15.95
N ASN A 84 -22.50 0.99 15.93
CA ASN A 84 -21.92 -0.14 15.18
C ASN A 84 -21.97 0.09 13.65
N ILE A 85 -23.05 0.68 13.15
CA ILE A 85 -23.18 1.08 11.74
C ILE A 85 -22.12 2.12 11.38
N ARG A 86 -21.95 3.16 12.21
CA ARG A 86 -20.92 4.20 12.01
C ARG A 86 -19.50 3.59 11.97
N GLN A 87 -19.18 2.75 12.96
CA GLN A 87 -17.88 2.08 13.03
C GLN A 87 -17.60 1.21 11.79
N SER A 88 -18.61 0.46 11.33
CA SER A 88 -18.50 -0.39 10.13
C SER A 88 -18.34 0.45 8.86
N SER A 89 -19.04 1.58 8.76
CA SER A 89 -18.91 2.53 7.64
C SER A 89 -17.52 3.18 7.61
N ASP A 90 -16.98 3.59 8.76
CA ASP A 90 -15.63 4.15 8.87
C ASP A 90 -14.55 3.13 8.49
N ARG A 91 -14.72 1.87 8.88
CA ARG A 91 -13.84 0.78 8.47
C ARG A 91 -13.85 0.59 6.95
N MET A 92 -15.03 0.58 6.35
CA MET A 92 -15.20 0.46 4.90
C MET A 92 -14.54 1.63 4.16
N ARG A 93 -14.73 2.86 4.64
CA ARG A 93 -14.09 4.06 4.08
C ARG A 93 -12.56 3.97 4.12
N LYS A 94 -11.98 3.51 5.23
CA LYS A 94 -10.53 3.30 5.35
C LYS A 94 -10.03 2.27 4.34
N MET A 95 -10.72 1.16 4.17
CA MET A 95 -10.37 0.12 3.19
C MET A 95 -10.43 0.64 1.76
N LEU A 96 -11.46 1.40 1.40
CA LEU A 96 -11.59 2.01 0.07
C LEU A 96 -10.45 3.01 -0.21
N ASN A 97 -10.08 3.84 0.76
CA ASN A 97 -8.96 4.77 0.62
C ASN A 97 -7.64 4.01 0.39
N THR A 98 -7.39 2.96 1.18
CA THR A 98 -6.21 2.11 1.00
C THR A 98 -6.16 1.48 -0.41
N LEU A 99 -7.31 1.04 -0.94
CA LEU A 99 -7.40 0.49 -2.29
C LEU A 99 -7.13 1.55 -3.36
N LEU A 100 -7.69 2.75 -3.20
CA LEU A 100 -7.45 3.87 -4.12
C LEU A 100 -5.96 4.28 -4.12
N ASP A 101 -5.34 4.35 -2.95
CA ASP A 101 -3.90 4.63 -2.82
C ASP A 101 -3.06 3.56 -3.50
N PHE A 102 -3.41 2.28 -3.32
CA PHE A 102 -2.75 1.18 -4.00
C PHE A 102 -2.81 1.32 -5.53
N PHE A 103 -3.99 1.60 -6.11
CA PHE A 103 -4.12 1.78 -7.56
C PHE A 103 -3.44 3.05 -8.08
N ARG A 104 -3.39 4.12 -7.29
CA ARG A 104 -2.67 5.35 -7.66
C ARG A 104 -1.17 5.13 -7.75
N LEU A 105 -0.58 4.47 -6.75
CA LEU A 105 0.83 4.13 -6.71
C LEU A 105 1.23 3.18 -7.84
N ASP A 106 0.40 2.17 -8.11
CA ASP A 106 0.66 1.15 -9.13
C ASP A 106 0.64 1.72 -10.56
N ASN A 107 -0.13 2.77 -10.82
CA ASN A 107 -0.17 3.44 -12.13
C ASN A 107 1.01 4.40 -12.39
N GLY A 108 1.89 4.61 -11.42
CA GLY A 108 3.07 5.48 -11.55
C GLY A 108 2.76 6.94 -11.89
N LYS A 109 1.50 7.37 -11.77
CA LYS A 109 1.04 8.71 -12.14
C LYS A 109 1.18 9.74 -11.02
N GLU A 110 1.36 9.29 -9.80
CA GLU A 110 1.56 10.20 -8.68
C GLU A 110 3.04 10.55 -8.53
N GLN A 111 3.35 11.81 -8.78
CA GLN A 111 4.65 12.37 -8.42
C GLN A 111 4.58 12.81 -6.94
N PRO A 112 5.59 12.43 -6.13
CA PRO A 112 5.64 12.87 -4.74
C PRO A 112 5.77 14.39 -4.67
N ASN A 113 5.02 15.02 -3.79
CA ASN A 113 5.13 16.46 -3.51
C ASN A 113 6.29 16.71 -2.54
N VAL A 114 7.51 16.69 -3.09
CA VAL A 114 8.74 16.80 -2.30
C VAL A 114 8.97 18.23 -1.87
N SER A 115 9.07 18.48 -0.57
CA SER A 115 9.37 19.77 0.02
C SER A 115 10.31 19.62 1.24
N PRO A 116 11.04 20.69 1.64
CA PRO A 116 11.82 20.65 2.88
C PRO A 116 10.90 20.42 4.08
N CYS A 117 11.18 19.38 4.85
CA CYS A 117 10.42 19.06 6.05
C CYS A 117 11.33 18.73 7.22
N ARG A 118 11.02 19.23 8.41
CA ARG A 118 11.73 18.87 9.66
C ARG A 118 11.21 17.53 10.15
N ILE A 119 12.10 16.59 10.40
CA ILE A 119 11.74 15.26 10.93
C ILE A 119 11.05 15.41 12.29
N SER A 120 11.53 16.33 13.16
CA SER A 120 10.92 16.61 14.44
C SER A 120 9.45 17.05 14.35
N ALA A 121 9.07 17.78 13.29
CA ALA A 121 7.68 18.17 13.08
C ALA A 121 6.77 16.99 12.70
N ILE A 122 7.29 16.03 11.93
CA ILE A 122 6.58 14.79 11.60
C ILE A 122 6.41 13.94 12.87
N ALA A 123 7.50 13.75 13.62
CA ALA A 123 7.50 12.99 14.86
C ALA A 123 6.49 13.54 15.87
N HIS A 124 6.45 14.87 16.03
CA HIS A 124 5.51 15.54 16.94
C HIS A 124 4.03 15.34 16.53
N ILE A 125 3.74 15.39 15.23
CA ILE A 125 2.37 15.11 14.73
C ILE A 125 1.96 13.69 15.09
N LEU A 126 2.83 12.71 14.81
CA LEU A 126 2.57 11.29 15.10
C LEU A 126 2.43 11.05 16.61
N GLU A 127 3.30 11.66 17.41
CA GLU A 127 3.22 11.61 18.88
C GLU A 127 1.86 12.10 19.38
N THR A 128 1.47 13.30 18.95
CA THR A 128 0.20 13.93 19.35
C THR A 128 -1.01 13.08 18.99
N GLU A 129 -0.99 12.44 17.82
CA GLU A 129 -2.10 11.59 17.34
C GLU A 129 -2.15 10.25 18.09
N PHE A 130 -1.00 9.62 18.35
CA PHE A 130 -0.96 8.24 18.87
C PHE A 130 -0.78 8.14 20.38
N MET A 131 -0.31 9.16 21.07
CA MET A 131 -0.16 9.15 22.54
C MET A 131 -1.47 8.80 23.26
N PRO A 132 -2.63 9.44 22.95
CA PRO A 132 -3.88 9.08 23.62
C PRO A 132 -4.33 7.63 23.32
N ILE A 133 -4.03 7.14 22.11
CA ILE A 133 -4.40 5.78 21.69
C ILE A 133 -3.59 4.74 22.45
N ALA A 134 -2.27 4.98 22.57
CA ALA A 134 -1.37 4.11 23.33
C ALA A 134 -1.77 4.09 24.83
N MET A 135 -1.98 5.26 25.44
CA MET A 135 -2.40 5.39 26.84
C MET A 135 -3.71 4.67 27.13
N ASN A 136 -4.71 4.79 26.24
CA ASN A 136 -5.99 4.09 26.40
C ASN A 136 -5.84 2.56 26.35
N LYS A 137 -4.77 2.07 25.71
CA LYS A 137 -4.44 0.64 25.66
C LYS A 137 -3.51 0.19 26.81
N GLY A 138 -3.08 1.12 27.66
CA GLY A 138 -2.12 0.86 28.75
C GLY A 138 -0.67 0.67 28.27
N LEU A 139 -0.33 1.19 27.08
CA LEU A 139 1.00 1.13 26.50
C LEU A 139 1.73 2.46 26.68
N SER A 140 3.06 2.43 26.85
CA SER A 140 3.89 3.62 26.75
C SER A 140 4.22 3.91 25.28
N LEU A 141 4.18 5.19 24.89
CA LEU A 141 4.70 5.66 23.60
C LEU A 141 5.87 6.59 23.88
N THR A 142 7.04 6.28 23.35
CA THR A 142 8.25 7.11 23.44
C THR A 142 8.64 7.58 22.04
N VAL A 143 8.84 8.89 21.90
CA VAL A 143 9.28 9.48 20.63
C VAL A 143 10.63 10.16 20.87
N ASP A 144 11.68 9.71 20.15
CA ASP A 144 12.97 10.39 20.15
C ASP A 144 12.94 11.52 19.12
N ASN A 145 12.66 12.72 19.62
CA ASN A 145 12.48 13.93 18.80
C ASN A 145 13.73 14.81 18.73
N ASN A 146 14.92 14.26 18.98
CA ASN A 146 16.18 15.01 19.01
C ASN A 146 16.77 15.34 17.63
N ALA A 147 16.15 14.88 16.54
CA ALA A 147 16.64 15.12 15.19
C ALA A 147 16.20 16.49 14.66
N GLU A 148 17.09 17.47 14.64
CA GLU A 148 16.87 18.77 13.98
C GLU A 148 17.02 18.71 12.44
N ALA A 149 17.13 17.53 11.87
CA ALA A 149 17.37 17.34 10.44
C ALA A 149 16.19 17.85 9.60
N VAL A 150 16.52 18.58 8.54
CA VAL A 150 15.60 18.95 7.47
C VAL A 150 15.87 18.04 6.29
N VAL A 151 14.85 17.34 5.83
CA VAL A 151 14.92 16.41 4.69
C VAL A 151 14.00 16.87 3.55
N LEU A 152 14.38 16.56 2.33
CA LEU A 152 13.50 16.74 1.18
C LEU A 152 12.62 15.50 1.05
N THR A 153 11.35 15.65 1.37
CA THR A 153 10.40 14.52 1.32
C THR A 153 8.97 15.01 1.10
N ASP A 154 8.11 14.06 0.76
CA ASP A 154 6.66 14.26 0.78
C ASP A 154 6.14 13.99 2.20
N LYS A 155 5.83 15.10 2.91
CA LYS A 155 5.38 15.07 4.32
C LYS A 155 4.14 14.18 4.50
N GLU A 156 3.16 14.26 3.58
CA GLU A 156 1.90 13.53 3.70
C GLU A 156 2.14 12.02 3.56
N ARG A 157 3.03 11.62 2.66
CA ARG A 157 3.42 10.21 2.48
C ARG A 157 4.17 9.66 3.68
N VAL A 158 5.09 10.44 4.25
CA VAL A 158 5.81 10.01 5.47
C VAL A 158 4.85 9.88 6.65
N LEU A 159 3.92 10.83 6.83
CA LEU A 159 2.89 10.72 7.86
C LEU A 159 2.00 9.49 7.63
N GLN A 160 1.61 9.19 6.40
CA GLN A 160 0.83 8.00 6.09
C GLN A 160 1.56 6.71 6.44
N ILE A 161 2.87 6.63 6.16
CA ILE A 161 3.73 5.50 6.56
C ILE A 161 3.79 5.40 8.08
N GLY A 162 4.09 6.51 8.77
CA GLY A 162 4.16 6.57 10.23
C GLY A 162 2.86 6.14 10.90
N ASN A 163 1.73 6.63 10.43
CA ASN A 163 0.39 6.26 10.91
C ASN A 163 0.12 4.76 10.76
N ASN A 164 0.48 4.18 9.63
CA ASN A 164 0.32 2.74 9.40
C ASN A 164 1.20 1.91 10.34
N LEU A 165 2.46 2.30 10.52
CA LEU A 165 3.41 1.58 11.37
C LEU A 165 3.01 1.69 12.84
N LEU A 166 2.73 2.90 13.36
CA LEU A 166 2.34 3.11 14.75
C LEU A 166 1.00 2.46 15.09
N SER A 167 0.02 2.58 14.20
CA SER A 167 -1.29 1.91 14.37
C SER A 167 -1.12 0.40 14.49
N ASN A 168 -0.27 -0.21 13.64
CA ASN A 168 0.02 -1.63 13.71
C ASN A 168 0.80 -1.99 14.98
N ALA A 169 1.82 -1.22 15.34
CA ALA A 169 2.62 -1.45 16.54
C ALA A 169 1.74 -1.42 17.80
N ILE A 170 0.91 -0.39 17.96
CA ILE A 170 0.00 -0.30 19.10
C ILE A 170 -1.05 -1.42 19.07
N LYS A 171 -1.57 -1.77 17.90
CA LYS A 171 -2.58 -2.83 17.75
C LYS A 171 -2.06 -4.18 18.24
N PHE A 172 -0.83 -4.53 17.86
CA PHE A 172 -0.26 -5.87 18.11
C PHE A 172 0.62 -5.96 19.37
N THR A 173 0.91 -4.87 20.06
CA THR A 173 1.60 -4.87 21.35
C THR A 173 0.57 -5.06 22.47
N GLU A 174 0.70 -6.11 23.25
CA GLU A 174 -0.22 -6.37 24.38
C GLU A 174 0.23 -5.68 25.66
N ASN A 175 1.53 -5.67 25.95
CA ASN A 175 2.13 -5.07 27.14
C ASN A 175 3.43 -4.36 26.78
N GLY A 176 3.80 -3.36 27.57
CA GLY A 176 5.04 -2.62 27.41
C GLY A 176 4.85 -1.31 26.66
N GLY A 177 5.59 -1.09 25.56
CA GLY A 177 5.54 0.19 24.85
C GLY A 177 5.99 0.11 23.40
N VAL A 178 5.78 1.22 22.72
CA VAL A 178 6.18 1.47 21.33
C VAL A 178 7.16 2.65 21.32
N SER A 179 8.23 2.58 20.54
CA SER A 179 9.17 3.68 20.33
C SER A 179 9.23 4.11 18.87
N LEU A 180 9.32 5.39 18.63
CA LEU A 180 9.48 6.04 17.32
C LEU A 180 10.74 6.87 17.28
#